data_1b7e3e89f973c2954709c184af579396
#
_entry.id   1b7e3e89f973c2954709c184af579396
#
_cell.length_a   1.000
_cell.length_b   1.000
_cell.length_c   1.000
_cell.angle_alpha   90.00
_cell.angle_beta   90.00
_cell.angle_gamma   90.00
#
_symmetry.space_group_name_H-M   'P 1'
#
loop_
_entity.id
_entity.type
_entity.pdbx_description
1 polymer ?
#
loop_
_entity_poly.entity_id
_entity_poly.type
_entity_poly.pdbx_seq_one_letter_code
_entity_poly.pdbx_strand_id
1 'polypeptide(L)'
;VMIDELSFNQMTVNTAHFIPSARIRGKVGHLDLQAHGIDLGNQLVNVDNATLDNAKLSIELSDTVPPDTTPSTNFWKIKLANLKVRNTDFTLHMPGDTLSVNAYLGKASARYGYFDLGKGLYQVSHLNWDDGRMKYDQNFVSKCKGLDYNHLALDKLTLKADSFSFGNAITSVIIREGAFKEQSGLTVDKLQGRFYMDSTRLAFPSLMVNTEAGTKLG
;
A
#
# COMPACT_ATOMS: atom_id res chain seq x y z
N VAL A 1 -22.21 -12.02 12.26
CA VAL A 1 -22.57 -12.65 10.98
C VAL A 1 -21.34 -13.41 10.49
N MET A 2 -21.52 -14.66 10.12
CA MET A 2 -20.48 -15.45 9.45
C MET A 2 -20.79 -15.40 7.94
N ILE A 3 -19.75 -15.11 7.17
CA ILE A 3 -19.80 -15.18 5.72
C ILE A 3 -18.67 -16.13 5.31
N ASP A 4 -19.02 -17.36 4.95
CA ASP A 4 -18.04 -18.39 4.66
C ASP A 4 -17.28 -18.08 3.35
N GLU A 5 -17.96 -17.52 2.38
CA GLU A 5 -17.37 -17.15 1.10
C GLU A 5 -18.20 -16.04 0.41
N LEU A 6 -17.49 -15.05 -0.13
CA LEU A 6 -18.04 -14.04 -1.02
C LEU A 6 -17.19 -14.00 -2.28
N SER A 7 -17.81 -14.24 -3.42
CA SER A 7 -17.16 -14.14 -4.72
C SER A 7 -17.85 -13.11 -5.59
N PHE A 8 -17.07 -12.19 -6.14
CA PHE A 8 -17.52 -11.15 -7.04
C PHE A 8 -16.78 -11.22 -8.36
N ASN A 9 -17.50 -11.20 -9.45
CA ASN A 9 -16.96 -11.13 -10.79
C ASN A 9 -17.45 -9.87 -11.49
N GLN A 10 -16.54 -9.16 -12.18
CA GLN A 10 -16.84 -7.95 -12.95
C GLN A 10 -17.52 -6.86 -12.11
N MET A 11 -16.98 -6.56 -10.93
CA MET A 11 -17.53 -5.58 -10.00
C MET A 11 -17.02 -4.17 -10.31
N THR A 12 -17.91 -3.17 -10.19
CA THR A 12 -17.53 -1.75 -10.14
C THR A 12 -17.63 -1.25 -8.71
N VAL A 13 -16.58 -0.62 -8.22
CA VAL A 13 -16.51 -0.04 -6.87
C VAL A 13 -16.62 1.49 -6.97
N ASN A 14 -17.47 2.09 -6.16
CA ASN A 14 -17.54 3.54 -5.96
C ASN A 14 -18.04 3.82 -4.54
N THR A 15 -17.16 4.30 -3.66
CA THR A 15 -17.45 4.52 -2.24
C THR A 15 -17.52 6.00 -1.85
N ALA A 16 -17.61 6.92 -2.84
CA ALA A 16 -17.57 8.37 -2.60
C ALA A 16 -18.60 8.88 -1.58
N HIS A 17 -19.70 8.14 -1.38
CA HIS A 17 -20.76 8.50 -0.42
C HIS A 17 -20.59 7.88 0.96
N PHE A 18 -19.76 6.84 1.09
CA PHE A 18 -19.63 6.06 2.33
C PHE A 18 -18.37 6.41 3.14
N ILE A 19 -17.39 7.00 2.47
CA ILE A 19 -16.12 7.40 3.08
C ILE A 19 -15.85 8.86 2.67
N PRO A 20 -16.29 9.85 3.46
CA PRO A 20 -16.23 11.27 3.08
C PRO A 20 -14.82 11.78 2.77
N SER A 21 -13.81 11.30 3.52
CA SER A 21 -12.40 11.69 3.33
C SER A 21 -11.68 10.91 2.25
N ALA A 22 -12.29 9.85 1.71
CA ALA A 22 -11.67 9.01 0.70
C ALA A 22 -12.66 8.62 -0.39
N ARG A 23 -12.23 8.71 -1.63
CA ARG A 23 -12.94 8.23 -2.79
C ARG A 23 -12.26 6.98 -3.32
N ILE A 24 -12.96 5.84 -3.29
CA ILE A 24 -12.47 4.61 -3.91
C ILE A 24 -13.30 4.36 -5.17
N ARG A 25 -12.63 4.27 -6.30
CA ARG A 25 -13.25 3.97 -7.59
C ARG A 25 -12.47 2.89 -8.29
N GLY A 26 -13.17 2.05 -9.04
CA GLY A 26 -12.48 1.09 -9.87
C GLY A 26 -13.33 -0.02 -10.41
N LYS A 27 -12.65 -0.91 -11.10
CA LYS A 27 -13.19 -2.14 -11.63
C LYS A 27 -12.39 -3.29 -11.08
N VAL A 28 -13.07 -4.35 -10.72
CA VAL A 28 -12.48 -5.58 -10.20
C VAL A 28 -12.93 -6.72 -11.10
N GLY A 29 -11.99 -7.43 -11.69
CA GLY A 29 -12.29 -8.60 -12.52
C GLY A 29 -12.77 -9.75 -11.64
N HIS A 30 -12.07 -10.02 -10.55
CA HIS A 30 -12.43 -11.09 -9.63
C HIS A 30 -11.97 -10.76 -8.20
N LEU A 31 -12.87 -10.94 -7.24
CA LEU A 31 -12.60 -10.84 -5.82
C LEU A 31 -13.23 -12.01 -5.09
N ASP A 32 -12.40 -12.82 -4.45
CA ASP A 32 -12.83 -13.83 -3.48
C ASP A 32 -12.47 -13.40 -2.08
N LEU A 33 -13.39 -13.57 -1.16
CA LEU A 33 -13.25 -13.23 0.24
C LEU A 33 -13.82 -14.35 1.11
N GLN A 34 -12.99 -14.84 2.03
CA GLN A 34 -13.41 -15.76 3.09
C GLN A 34 -13.21 -15.06 4.44
N ALA A 35 -14.27 -14.97 5.24
CA ALA A 35 -14.26 -14.28 6.51
C ALA A 35 -15.03 -15.07 7.58
N HIS A 36 -14.36 -15.46 8.65
CA HIS A 36 -14.96 -16.24 9.73
C HIS A 36 -15.64 -15.40 10.81
N GLY A 37 -15.60 -14.08 10.73
CA GLY A 37 -16.27 -13.24 11.71
C GLY A 37 -16.42 -11.79 11.26
N ILE A 38 -17.67 -11.36 11.14
CA ILE A 38 -18.05 -9.96 11.03
C ILE A 38 -18.83 -9.58 12.27
N ASP A 39 -18.17 -8.85 13.16
CA ASP A 39 -18.76 -8.31 14.38
C ASP A 39 -19.17 -6.85 14.13
N LEU A 40 -20.46 -6.67 13.87
CA LEU A 40 -21.03 -5.35 13.61
C LEU A 40 -21.02 -4.45 14.86
N GLY A 41 -21.13 -5.04 16.06
CA GLY A 41 -21.12 -4.31 17.32
C GLY A 41 -19.77 -3.69 17.62
N ASN A 42 -18.69 -4.45 17.40
CA ASN A 42 -17.31 -4.01 17.60
C ASN A 42 -16.65 -3.50 16.32
N GLN A 43 -17.36 -3.50 15.20
CA GLN A 43 -16.86 -3.12 13.88
C GLN A 43 -15.55 -3.84 13.53
N LEU A 44 -15.53 -5.15 13.73
CA LEU A 44 -14.37 -6.00 13.46
C LEU A 44 -14.69 -6.99 12.35
N VAL A 45 -13.79 -7.07 11.37
CA VAL A 45 -13.82 -8.09 10.31
C VAL A 45 -12.56 -8.95 10.41
N ASN A 46 -12.75 -10.27 10.48
CA ASN A 46 -11.65 -11.22 10.39
C ASN A 46 -11.70 -11.91 9.02
N VAL A 47 -10.75 -11.57 8.18
CA VAL A 47 -10.57 -12.12 6.83
C VAL A 47 -9.50 -13.20 6.86
N ASP A 48 -9.86 -14.42 6.51
CA ASP A 48 -8.92 -15.55 6.42
C ASP A 48 -8.15 -15.52 5.12
N ASN A 49 -8.89 -15.39 4.02
CA ASN A 49 -8.31 -15.33 2.70
C ASN A 49 -9.01 -14.25 1.87
N ALA A 50 -8.22 -13.48 1.15
CA ALA A 50 -8.70 -12.60 0.10
C ALA A 50 -7.87 -12.80 -1.16
N THR A 51 -8.53 -12.86 -2.30
CA THR A 51 -7.86 -12.90 -3.62
C THR A 51 -8.46 -11.81 -4.49
N LEU A 52 -7.61 -10.96 -5.04
CA LEU A 52 -7.98 -9.88 -5.93
C LEU A 52 -7.24 -10.05 -7.25
N ASP A 53 -7.97 -10.23 -8.33
CA ASP A 53 -7.41 -10.43 -9.66
C ASP A 53 -7.98 -9.45 -10.68
N ASN A 54 -7.09 -8.98 -11.58
CA ASN A 54 -7.46 -8.14 -12.72
C ASN A 54 -8.25 -6.90 -12.30
N ALA A 55 -7.74 -6.17 -11.32
CA ALA A 55 -8.40 -4.98 -10.81
C ALA A 55 -7.70 -3.70 -11.27
N LYS A 56 -8.48 -2.62 -11.33
CA LYS A 56 -7.99 -1.26 -11.49
C LYS A 56 -8.66 -0.39 -10.46
N LEU A 57 -7.92 -0.01 -9.42
CA LEU A 57 -8.42 0.72 -8.27
C LEU A 57 -7.77 2.09 -8.15
N SER A 58 -8.57 3.10 -7.86
CA SER A 58 -8.10 4.46 -7.58
C SER A 58 -8.66 4.91 -6.24
N ILE A 59 -7.77 5.35 -5.37
CA ILE A 59 -8.08 5.97 -4.08
C ILE A 59 -7.64 7.43 -4.16
N GLU A 60 -8.58 8.33 -3.92
CA GLU A 60 -8.34 9.75 -3.77
C GLU A 60 -8.61 10.14 -2.33
N LEU A 61 -7.60 10.67 -1.64
CA LEU A 61 -7.73 11.21 -0.28
C LEU A 61 -7.95 12.72 -0.40
N SER A 62 -8.93 13.24 0.32
CA SER A 62 -9.27 14.67 0.30
C SER A 62 -9.07 15.28 1.68
N ASP A 63 -8.26 16.33 1.76
CA ASP A 63 -8.04 17.10 2.99
C ASP A 63 -9.13 18.16 3.22
N THR A 64 -10.04 18.33 2.25
CA THR A 64 -11.05 19.39 2.28
C THR A 64 -12.36 18.98 2.95
N VAL A 65 -12.50 17.76 3.41
CA VAL A 65 -13.67 17.35 4.19
C VAL A 65 -13.48 17.89 5.60
N PRO A 66 -14.37 18.77 6.09
CA PRO A 66 -14.33 19.20 7.48
C PRO A 66 -14.33 17.94 8.35
N PRO A 67 -13.52 17.88 9.40
CA PRO A 67 -13.59 16.77 10.33
C PRO A 67 -15.05 16.64 10.78
N ASP A 68 -15.62 15.46 10.57
CA ASP A 68 -16.97 15.19 11.07
C ASP A 68 -16.93 15.44 12.59
N THR A 69 -17.60 16.50 13.03
CA THR A 69 -17.60 16.92 14.42
C THR A 69 -18.41 15.98 15.32
N THR A 70 -19.10 15.01 14.73
CA THR A 70 -19.69 13.90 15.45
C THR A 70 -18.59 12.91 15.81
N PRO A 71 -18.24 12.70 17.08
CA PRO A 71 -17.27 11.69 17.45
C PRO A 71 -17.86 10.31 17.15
N SER A 72 -17.58 9.80 15.94
CA SER A 72 -17.81 8.40 15.64
C SER A 72 -16.83 7.59 16.47
N THR A 73 -17.30 7.01 17.56
CA THR A 73 -16.46 6.25 18.50
C THR A 73 -16.13 4.85 17.99
N ASN A 74 -16.73 4.43 16.89
CA ASN A 74 -16.56 3.09 16.33
C ASN A 74 -16.06 3.15 14.89
N PHE A 75 -14.81 2.74 14.69
CA PHE A 75 -14.23 2.59 13.37
C PHE A 75 -13.93 1.12 13.10
N TRP A 76 -14.04 0.74 11.83
CA TRP A 76 -13.76 -0.62 11.41
C TRP A 76 -12.31 -1.02 11.65
N LYS A 77 -12.14 -2.21 12.20
CA LYS A 77 -10.88 -2.92 12.33
C LYS A 77 -10.92 -4.16 11.45
N ILE A 78 -9.87 -4.36 10.69
CA ILE A 78 -9.78 -5.50 9.78
C ILE A 78 -8.55 -6.31 10.18
N LYS A 79 -8.73 -7.58 10.46
CA LYS A 79 -7.67 -8.56 10.59
C LYS A 79 -7.65 -9.40 9.32
N LEU A 80 -6.49 -9.52 8.72
CA LEU A 80 -6.29 -10.22 7.46
C LEU A 80 -5.25 -11.31 7.65
N ALA A 81 -5.62 -12.59 7.47
CA ALA A 81 -4.65 -13.65 7.54
C ALA A 81 -3.85 -13.74 6.23
N ASN A 82 -4.51 -13.81 5.08
CA ASN A 82 -3.86 -13.92 3.78
C ASN A 82 -4.54 -13.04 2.73
N LEU A 83 -3.73 -12.31 1.96
CA LEU A 83 -4.15 -11.59 0.76
C LEU A 83 -3.27 -12.02 -0.42
N LYS A 84 -3.88 -12.27 -1.55
CA LYS A 84 -3.22 -12.43 -2.85
C LYS A 84 -3.76 -11.42 -3.83
N VAL A 85 -2.87 -10.75 -4.54
CA VAL A 85 -3.23 -9.76 -5.56
C VAL A 85 -2.49 -10.11 -6.85
N ARG A 86 -3.19 -10.09 -7.97
CA ARG A 86 -2.61 -10.34 -9.29
C ARG A 86 -3.14 -9.36 -10.32
N ASN A 87 -2.29 -8.97 -11.26
CA ASN A 87 -2.65 -8.14 -12.41
C ASN A 87 -3.49 -6.91 -12.01
N THR A 88 -3.07 -6.21 -10.97
CA THR A 88 -3.86 -5.10 -10.40
C THR A 88 -3.12 -3.79 -10.53
N ASP A 89 -3.78 -2.80 -11.15
CA ASP A 89 -3.36 -1.40 -11.15
C ASP A 89 -3.98 -0.70 -9.94
N PHE A 90 -3.15 -0.02 -9.18
CA PHE A 90 -3.53 0.76 -8.03
C PHE A 90 -3.04 2.19 -8.18
N THR A 91 -3.91 3.16 -7.96
CA THR A 91 -3.58 4.58 -7.94
C THR A 91 -4.00 5.18 -6.61
N LEU A 92 -3.07 5.83 -5.94
CA LEU A 92 -3.35 6.70 -4.80
C LEU A 92 -3.09 8.13 -5.22
N HIS A 93 -4.06 9.01 -4.98
CA HIS A 93 -3.97 10.43 -5.22
C HIS A 93 -4.26 11.19 -3.94
N MET A 94 -3.35 12.06 -3.54
CA MET A 94 -3.46 12.92 -2.37
C MET A 94 -3.39 14.39 -2.84
N PRO A 95 -4.54 15.02 -3.18
CA PRO A 95 -4.55 16.35 -3.78
C PRO A 95 -3.94 17.43 -2.89
N GLY A 96 -4.17 17.37 -1.58
CA GLY A 96 -3.63 18.33 -0.61
C GLY A 96 -2.10 18.33 -0.57
N ASP A 97 -1.50 17.14 -0.59
CA ASP A 97 -0.05 16.96 -0.64
C ASP A 97 0.51 16.98 -2.06
N THR A 98 -0.37 17.10 -3.07
CA THR A 98 -0.03 17.02 -4.50
C THR A 98 0.75 15.78 -4.90
N LEU A 99 0.53 14.73 -4.16
CA LEU A 99 1.18 13.45 -4.30
C LEU A 99 0.32 12.48 -5.11
N SER A 100 0.93 11.76 -6.03
CA SER A 100 0.34 10.60 -6.67
C SER A 100 1.27 9.40 -6.63
N VAL A 101 0.70 8.23 -6.36
CA VAL A 101 1.39 6.94 -6.43
C VAL A 101 0.60 6.04 -7.37
N ASN A 102 1.25 5.51 -8.38
CA ASN A 102 0.70 4.49 -9.25
C ASN A 102 1.51 3.22 -9.07
N ALA A 103 0.85 2.10 -8.81
CA ALA A 103 1.49 0.81 -8.63
C ALA A 103 0.81 -0.25 -9.49
N TYR A 104 1.59 -1.06 -10.18
CA TYR A 104 1.13 -2.28 -10.82
C TYR A 104 1.60 -3.46 -10.00
N LEU A 105 0.67 -4.27 -9.56
CA LEU A 105 0.88 -5.46 -8.76
C LEU A 105 0.71 -6.68 -9.68
N GLY A 106 1.78 -7.13 -10.33
CA GLY A 106 1.76 -8.32 -11.19
C GLY A 106 1.46 -9.56 -10.33
N LYS A 107 2.22 -9.72 -9.26
CA LYS A 107 1.98 -10.71 -8.20
C LYS A 107 2.33 -10.06 -6.86
N ALA A 108 1.38 -9.96 -5.96
CA ALA A 108 1.63 -9.49 -4.62
C ALA A 108 0.90 -10.36 -3.59
N SER A 109 1.44 -10.43 -2.40
CA SER A 109 0.79 -11.10 -1.28
C SER A 109 1.12 -10.42 0.04
N ALA A 110 0.15 -10.44 0.94
CA ALA A 110 0.32 -9.96 2.30
C ALA A 110 -0.19 -11.01 3.29
N ARG A 111 0.46 -11.14 4.44
CA ARG A 111 0.03 -12.02 5.51
C ARG A 111 0.07 -11.31 6.85
N TYR A 112 -0.90 -11.68 7.70
CA TYR A 112 -1.07 -11.15 9.05
C TYR A 112 -1.14 -9.62 9.05
N GLY A 113 -2.17 -9.12 8.34
CA GLY A 113 -2.51 -7.70 8.32
C GLY A 113 -3.41 -7.32 9.50
N TYR A 114 -3.22 -6.12 10.01
CA TYR A 114 -4.10 -5.45 10.94
C TYR A 114 -4.30 -4.00 10.51
N PHE A 115 -5.55 -3.61 10.32
CA PHE A 115 -5.92 -2.29 9.86
C PHE A 115 -6.95 -1.70 10.83
N ASP A 116 -6.58 -0.64 11.52
CA ASP A 116 -7.46 0.13 12.42
C ASP A 116 -7.77 1.48 11.75
N LEU A 117 -8.92 1.55 11.11
CA LEU A 117 -9.30 2.74 10.33
C LEU A 117 -9.54 3.96 11.23
N GLY A 118 -9.89 3.74 12.51
CA GLY A 118 -10.07 4.81 13.47
C GLY A 118 -8.78 5.44 13.93
N LYS A 119 -7.73 4.65 14.04
CA LYS A 119 -6.40 5.12 14.43
C LYS A 119 -5.52 5.46 13.25
N GLY A 120 -5.96 5.20 12.00
CA GLY A 120 -5.11 5.29 10.83
C GLY A 120 -3.87 4.38 10.94
N LEU A 121 -4.02 3.20 11.59
CA LEU A 121 -2.93 2.26 11.81
C LEU A 121 -3.04 1.08 10.83
N TYR A 122 -2.00 0.86 10.07
CA TYR A 122 -1.92 -0.17 9.04
C TYR A 122 -0.65 -1.01 9.27
N GLN A 123 -0.82 -2.29 9.54
CA GLN A 123 0.29 -3.19 9.83
C GLN A 123 0.19 -4.45 8.97
N VAL A 124 1.33 -4.91 8.47
CA VAL A 124 1.45 -6.16 7.71
C VAL A 124 2.73 -6.87 8.12
N SER A 125 2.64 -8.13 8.55
CA SER A 125 3.82 -8.87 9.00
C SER A 125 4.70 -9.34 7.84
N HIS A 126 4.11 -9.75 6.74
CA HIS A 126 4.84 -10.22 5.56
C HIS A 126 4.22 -9.66 4.30
N LEU A 127 5.03 -9.04 3.47
CA LEU A 127 4.67 -8.49 2.17
C LEU A 127 5.63 -9.04 1.10
N ASN A 128 5.07 -9.57 0.02
CA ASN A 128 5.82 -9.90 -1.18
C ASN A 128 5.19 -9.20 -2.38
N TRP A 129 6.04 -8.69 -3.26
CA TRP A 129 5.62 -8.06 -4.49
C TRP A 129 6.63 -8.43 -5.59
N ASP A 130 6.16 -9.16 -6.58
CA ASP A 130 6.93 -9.59 -7.75
C ASP A 130 6.27 -9.07 -9.01
N ASP A 131 7.07 -8.88 -10.07
CA ASP A 131 6.61 -8.29 -11.33
C ASP A 131 5.89 -6.97 -11.13
N GLY A 132 6.52 -6.11 -10.35
CA GLY A 132 5.97 -4.83 -9.94
C GLY A 132 6.44 -3.67 -10.79
N ARG A 133 5.63 -2.61 -10.80
CA ARG A 133 6.00 -1.27 -11.26
C ARG A 133 5.44 -0.26 -10.30
N MET A 134 6.17 0.79 -10.02
CA MET A 134 5.70 1.87 -9.17
C MET A 134 6.12 3.22 -9.75
N LYS A 135 5.22 4.17 -9.70
CA LYS A 135 5.51 5.56 -10.02
C LYS A 135 5.05 6.44 -8.86
N TYR A 136 5.97 7.20 -8.33
CA TYR A 136 5.74 8.23 -7.33
C TYR A 136 5.96 9.59 -7.99
N ASP A 137 5.04 10.51 -7.81
CA ASP A 137 5.06 11.83 -8.44
C ASP A 137 4.58 12.88 -7.45
N GLN A 138 5.42 13.88 -7.21
CA GLN A 138 5.09 15.07 -6.42
C GLN A 138 4.94 16.27 -7.35
N ASN A 139 3.71 16.57 -7.74
CA ASN A 139 3.37 17.42 -8.87
C ASN A 139 3.84 18.89 -8.79
N PHE A 140 4.14 19.42 -7.60
CA PHE A 140 4.59 20.80 -7.45
C PHE A 140 6.10 20.98 -7.57
N VAL A 141 6.84 19.90 -7.61
CA VAL A 141 8.29 19.94 -7.73
C VAL A 141 8.69 19.79 -9.19
N SER A 142 9.59 20.64 -9.65
CA SER A 142 10.13 20.52 -11.01
C SER A 142 11.04 19.30 -11.12
N LYS A 143 10.91 18.55 -12.21
CA LYS A 143 11.75 17.39 -12.48
C LYS A 143 13.21 17.79 -12.63
N CYS A 144 14.10 16.97 -12.06
CA CYS A 144 15.54 17.12 -12.20
C CYS A 144 16.17 15.97 -13.02
N LYS A 145 17.41 16.18 -13.48
CA LYS A 145 18.19 15.13 -14.17
C LYS A 145 18.80 14.17 -13.15
N GLY A 146 18.89 12.89 -13.53
CA GLY A 146 19.43 11.83 -12.67
C GLY A 146 18.36 11.23 -11.78
N LEU A 147 18.75 10.78 -10.58
CA LEU A 147 17.83 10.21 -9.60
C LEU A 147 16.99 11.33 -8.96
N ASP A 148 15.71 11.35 -9.30
CA ASP A 148 14.76 12.37 -8.85
C ASP A 148 13.82 11.76 -7.80
N TYR A 149 14.05 12.08 -6.53
CA TYR A 149 13.27 11.54 -5.41
C TYR A 149 11.81 11.97 -5.40
N ASN A 150 11.50 13.08 -6.06
CA ASN A 150 10.14 13.59 -6.15
C ASN A 150 9.37 13.01 -7.34
N HIS A 151 10.08 12.36 -8.26
CA HIS A 151 9.53 11.79 -9.49
C HIS A 151 10.15 10.43 -9.79
N LEU A 152 9.94 9.45 -8.90
CA LEU A 152 10.48 8.10 -9.06
C LEU A 152 9.60 7.27 -10.00
N ALA A 153 10.24 6.50 -10.88
CA ALA A 153 9.56 5.45 -11.62
C ALA A 153 10.40 4.17 -11.59
N LEU A 154 9.85 3.16 -10.97
CA LEU A 154 10.49 1.86 -10.75
C LEU A 154 9.83 0.80 -11.63
N ASP A 155 10.65 0.12 -12.40
CA ASP A 155 10.31 -1.05 -13.19
C ASP A 155 10.97 -2.30 -12.63
N LYS A 156 10.46 -3.47 -13.00
CA LYS A 156 10.96 -4.78 -12.58
C LYS A 156 11.08 -4.87 -11.06
N LEU A 157 10.14 -4.25 -10.35
CA LEU A 157 10.16 -4.17 -8.91
C LEU A 157 9.87 -5.53 -8.29
N THR A 158 10.81 -5.99 -7.47
CA THR A 158 10.64 -7.12 -6.56
C THR A 158 10.87 -6.62 -5.14
N LEU A 159 9.98 -6.93 -4.21
CA LEU A 159 10.07 -6.54 -2.83
C LEU A 159 9.60 -7.67 -1.92
N LYS A 160 10.45 -8.06 -0.96
CA LYS A 160 10.05 -8.88 0.19
C LYS A 160 10.31 -8.09 1.46
N ALA A 161 9.27 -7.82 2.19
CA ALA A 161 9.34 -7.00 3.38
C ALA A 161 8.58 -7.65 4.55
N ASP A 162 9.03 -7.33 5.75
CA ASP A 162 8.41 -7.75 6.99
C ASP A 162 8.13 -6.55 7.89
N SER A 163 7.20 -6.76 8.83
CA SER A 163 6.91 -5.81 9.90
C SER A 163 6.64 -4.38 9.38
N PHE A 164 5.93 -4.29 8.24
CA PHE A 164 5.44 -3.00 7.78
C PHE A 164 4.45 -2.43 8.79
N SER A 165 4.65 -1.19 9.18
CA SER A 165 3.74 -0.44 10.03
C SER A 165 3.67 1.01 9.57
N PHE A 166 2.47 1.50 9.39
CA PHE A 166 2.17 2.89 9.06
C PHE A 166 1.06 3.38 9.98
N GLY A 167 1.26 4.51 10.63
CA GLY A 167 0.29 5.15 11.52
C GLY A 167 0.93 5.72 12.78
N ASN A 168 0.16 6.51 13.55
CA ASN A 168 0.65 7.22 14.73
C ASN A 168 1.91 8.08 14.45
N ALA A 169 1.95 8.74 13.27
CA ALA A 169 3.09 9.50 12.78
C ALA A 169 4.39 8.68 12.62
N ILE A 170 4.31 7.36 12.60
CA ILE A 170 5.46 6.47 12.42
C ILE A 170 5.23 5.58 11.20
N THR A 171 6.27 5.47 10.38
CA THR A 171 6.36 4.49 9.30
C THR A 171 7.59 3.64 9.51
N SER A 172 7.45 2.34 9.47
CA SER A 172 8.58 1.41 9.57
C SER A 172 8.40 0.18 8.69
N VAL A 173 9.51 -0.35 8.19
CA VAL A 173 9.52 -1.59 7.43
C VAL A 173 10.90 -2.25 7.49
N ILE A 174 10.92 -3.57 7.44
CA ILE A 174 12.13 -4.37 7.27
C ILE A 174 12.14 -4.92 5.85
N ILE A 175 13.02 -4.42 5.01
CA ILE A 175 13.22 -4.91 3.64
C ILE A 175 14.20 -6.08 3.70
N ARG A 176 13.74 -7.28 3.37
CA ARG A 176 14.57 -8.48 3.29
C ARG A 176 15.22 -8.63 1.93
N GLU A 177 14.51 -8.24 0.91
CA GLU A 177 14.96 -8.31 -0.48
C GLU A 177 14.22 -7.26 -1.28
N GLY A 178 14.95 -6.48 -2.04
CA GLY A 178 14.40 -5.53 -3.00
C GLY A 178 15.31 -5.47 -4.22
N ALA A 179 14.71 -5.37 -5.40
CA ALA A 179 15.40 -5.12 -6.65
C ALA A 179 14.49 -4.29 -7.56
N PHE A 180 15.07 -3.39 -8.34
CA PHE A 180 14.31 -2.56 -9.27
C PHE A 180 15.22 -1.87 -10.27
N LYS A 181 14.63 -1.38 -11.35
CA LYS A 181 15.25 -0.45 -12.29
C LYS A 181 14.51 0.90 -12.20
N GLU A 182 15.26 1.97 -11.95
CA GLU A 182 14.72 3.33 -11.89
C GLU A 182 14.90 4.03 -13.26
N GLN A 183 13.99 4.94 -13.61
CA GLN A 183 13.92 5.61 -14.92
C GLN A 183 15.20 6.36 -15.31
N SER A 184 16.02 6.84 -14.34
CA SER A 184 17.31 7.49 -14.60
C SER A 184 18.39 6.54 -15.10
N GLY A 185 18.11 5.22 -15.11
CA GLY A 185 19.04 4.16 -15.46
C GLY A 185 19.69 3.47 -14.27
N LEU A 186 19.43 3.92 -13.03
CA LEU A 186 19.89 3.20 -11.84
C LEU A 186 19.22 1.83 -11.77
N THR A 187 20.02 0.78 -11.74
CA THR A 187 19.58 -0.59 -11.48
C THR A 187 20.07 -1.01 -10.09
N VAL A 188 19.16 -1.35 -9.21
CA VAL A 188 19.43 -1.92 -7.89
C VAL A 188 19.15 -3.41 -7.96
N ASP A 189 20.19 -4.23 -7.83
CA ASP A 189 20.09 -5.70 -7.85
C ASP A 189 19.74 -6.25 -6.48
N LYS A 190 20.12 -5.55 -5.43
CA LYS A 190 19.85 -5.95 -4.05
C LYS A 190 19.68 -4.74 -3.16
N LEU A 191 18.54 -4.69 -2.49
CA LEU A 191 18.24 -3.75 -1.42
C LEU A 191 17.82 -4.56 -0.19
N GLN A 192 18.49 -4.34 0.93
CA GLN A 192 18.12 -4.89 2.24
C GLN A 192 18.30 -3.83 3.30
N GLY A 193 17.45 -3.82 4.32
CA GLY A 193 17.62 -2.89 5.40
C GLY A 193 16.39 -2.67 6.24
N ARG A 194 16.53 -1.77 7.21
CA ARG A 194 15.43 -1.29 8.03
C ARG A 194 15.19 0.18 7.70
N PHE A 195 13.95 0.49 7.47
CA PHE A 195 13.49 1.86 7.30
C PHE A 195 12.66 2.27 8.50
N TYR A 196 12.87 3.48 8.96
CA TYR A 196 12.07 4.10 10.01
C TYR A 196 11.91 5.59 9.70
N MET A 197 10.70 6.09 9.84
CA MET A 197 10.38 7.51 9.67
C MET A 197 9.37 7.93 10.74
N ASP A 198 9.60 9.06 11.37
CA ASP A 198 8.66 9.76 12.21
C ASP A 198 8.60 11.25 11.82
N SER A 199 7.89 12.08 12.59
CA SER A 199 7.74 13.51 12.31
C SER A 199 9.06 14.31 12.37
N THR A 200 10.12 13.76 12.93
CA THR A 200 11.39 14.45 13.19
C THR A 200 12.58 13.83 12.49
N ARG A 201 12.46 12.57 12.08
CA ARG A 201 13.62 11.79 11.65
C ARG A 201 13.26 10.75 10.58
N LEU A 202 14.11 10.66 9.58
CA LEU A 202 14.22 9.56 8.64
C LEU A 202 15.51 8.78 8.97
N ALA A 203 15.42 7.47 9.18
CA ALA A 203 16.54 6.65 9.53
C ALA A 203 16.55 5.32 8.77
N PHE A 204 17.76 4.89 8.44
CA PHE A 204 18.07 3.58 7.89
C PHE A 204 19.09 2.89 8.84
N PRO A 205 18.62 2.28 9.95
CA PRO A 205 19.52 1.69 10.95
C PRO A 205 20.44 0.60 10.39
N SER A 206 20.01 -0.04 9.31
CA SER A 206 20.86 -0.91 8.50
C SER A 206 20.41 -0.80 7.05
N LEU A 207 21.33 -0.54 6.14
CA LEU A 207 21.04 -0.43 4.71
C LEU A 207 22.15 -1.12 3.93
N MET A 208 21.78 -2.04 3.06
CA MET A 208 22.67 -2.65 2.08
C MET A 208 22.08 -2.43 0.70
N VAL A 209 22.85 -1.82 -0.18
CA VAL A 209 22.47 -1.59 -1.58
C VAL A 209 23.59 -2.08 -2.49
N ASN A 210 23.27 -2.97 -3.42
CA ASN A 210 24.13 -3.35 -4.52
C ASN A 210 23.51 -2.90 -5.84
N THR A 211 24.30 -2.33 -6.71
CA THR A 211 23.86 -1.88 -8.03
C THR A 211 24.55 -2.67 -9.13
N GLU A 212 23.94 -2.74 -10.32
CA GLU A 212 24.52 -3.36 -11.52
C GLU A 212 25.90 -2.76 -11.86
N ALA A 213 26.10 -1.47 -11.60
CA ALA A 213 27.40 -0.79 -11.82
C ALA A 213 28.48 -1.18 -10.79
N GLY A 214 28.20 -2.09 -9.86
CA GLY A 214 29.16 -2.58 -8.88
C GLY A 214 29.30 -1.72 -7.62
N THR A 215 28.50 -0.66 -7.46
CA THR A 215 28.48 0.13 -6.22
C THR A 215 27.87 -0.70 -5.10
N LYS A 216 28.53 -0.72 -3.95
CA LYS A 216 28.07 -1.37 -2.72
C LYS A 216 28.07 -0.36 -1.60
N LEU A 217 26.95 -0.24 -0.92
CA LEU A 217 26.77 0.48 0.33
C LEU A 217 26.35 -0.53 1.40
N GLY A 218 26.93 -0.45 2.57
CA GLY A 218 26.61 -1.31 3.69
C GLY A 218 27.22 -0.82 5.00
#